data_f285bc286e3b7d149c656c79b1dfb13f
#
_entry.id   f285bc286e3b7d149c656c79b1dfb13f
#
_cell.length_a   1.000
_cell.length_b   1.000
_cell.length_c   1.000
_cell.angle_alpha   90.00
_cell.angle_beta   90.00
_cell.angle_gamma   90.00
#
_symmetry.space_group_name_H-M   'P 1'
#
loop_
_entity.id
_entity.type
_entity.pdbx_description
1 polymer ?
#
loop_
_entity_poly.entity_id
_entity_poly.type
_entity_poly.pdbx_seq_one_letter_code
_entity_poly.pdbx_strand_id
1 'polypeptide(L)'
;MARGLKKAASTSVATRTVNTGRCSNASTADSQPAVFGGDVLASIDWSQPWFAPWREFGEPTASLALQKQSVAEALNAIQTNLQLGAAVANQSEAKHEASAGSDDIASAASVNTTRAGLALGDAKANPAERTAGTSNEQLKEVRFVPQSTLPEGQAYEDFIFKTAQVPTRDGLHDFFNGLCWHRFPLVKRRLNQLQAAEIEAQGVRATRGPVRDALTLFDENVVLMHAPDEVWAALQARDWLKLFVDLREQWQHVHLVLFGHALVEKLVTPYKSITGHVYRVSNEVNPYDEAALDAWLVQDLQPAKLATKPYEPLPVLGIPGWCAANAERVFYEDVNVFRPKRETVPKTSKQPLGFA
;
A
#
# COMPACT_ATOMS: atom_id res chain seq x y z
N MET A 1 -55.31 58.86 1.59
CA MET A 1 -53.94 58.81 2.12
C MET A 1 -53.63 57.37 2.49
N ALA A 2 -52.98 56.65 1.61
CA ALA A 2 -52.52 55.28 1.94
C ALA A 2 -51.16 55.09 1.30
N ARG A 3 -50.15 54.88 2.13
CA ARG A 3 -48.76 54.65 1.73
C ARG A 3 -48.56 53.16 1.43
N GLY A 4 -48.11 52.87 0.21
CA GLY A 4 -47.73 51.57 -0.23
C GLY A 4 -46.36 51.16 0.34
N LEU A 5 -46.27 49.97 0.87
CA LEU A 5 -45.05 49.30 1.24
C LEU A 5 -44.57 48.41 0.10
N LYS A 6 -43.39 48.69 -0.43
CA LYS A 6 -42.68 47.85 -1.40
C LYS A 6 -42.09 46.62 -0.66
N LYS A 7 -42.41 45.44 -1.15
CA LYS A 7 -41.86 44.16 -0.75
C LYS A 7 -40.49 43.96 -1.40
N ALA A 8 -39.43 43.89 -0.58
CA ALA A 8 -38.10 43.57 -1.07
C ALA A 8 -37.99 42.04 -1.25
N ALA A 9 -37.50 41.63 -2.42
CA ALA A 9 -37.22 40.26 -2.73
C ALA A 9 -35.89 39.85 -2.07
N SER A 10 -35.95 38.86 -1.19
CA SER A 10 -34.79 38.23 -0.55
C SER A 10 -34.23 37.16 -1.49
N THR A 11 -33.04 37.38 -2.02
CA THR A 11 -32.27 36.39 -2.79
C THR A 11 -31.59 35.49 -1.80
N SER A 12 -32.07 34.25 -1.70
CA SER A 12 -31.45 33.20 -0.89
C SER A 12 -30.21 32.70 -1.60
N VAL A 13 -29.03 33.04 -1.07
CA VAL A 13 -27.75 32.42 -1.43
C VAL A 13 -27.69 31.06 -0.73
N ALA A 14 -27.78 30.00 -1.50
CA ALA A 14 -27.55 28.62 -1.00
C ALA A 14 -26.11 28.47 -0.60
N THR A 15 -25.86 28.50 0.69
CA THR A 15 -24.55 28.14 1.29
C THR A 15 -24.37 26.63 1.17
N ARG A 16 -23.44 26.24 0.31
CA ARG A 16 -23.02 24.85 0.14
C ARG A 16 -22.25 24.44 1.40
N THR A 17 -22.90 23.68 2.29
CA THR A 17 -22.29 23.16 3.50
C THR A 17 -21.26 22.10 3.08
N VAL A 18 -19.99 22.41 3.23
CA VAL A 18 -18.90 21.42 3.13
C VAL A 18 -19.01 20.52 4.36
N ASN A 19 -19.30 19.26 4.14
CA ASN A 19 -19.40 18.24 5.19
C ASN A 19 -18.00 17.97 5.73
N THR A 20 -17.60 18.67 6.78
CA THR A 20 -16.35 18.44 7.49
C THR A 20 -16.52 17.18 8.32
N GLY A 21 -15.93 16.07 7.86
CA GLY A 21 -15.92 14.79 8.53
C GLY A 21 -15.57 14.93 10.02
N ARG A 22 -16.50 14.59 10.87
CA ARG A 22 -16.36 14.65 12.32
C ARG A 22 -15.50 13.48 12.77
N CYS A 23 -14.25 13.73 13.18
CA CYS A 23 -13.42 12.76 13.89
C CYS A 23 -14.04 12.47 15.27
N SER A 24 -14.88 11.46 15.36
CA SER A 24 -15.49 11.05 16.61
C SER A 24 -14.54 10.13 17.42
N ASN A 25 -14.48 10.38 18.74
CA ASN A 25 -13.83 9.48 19.69
C ASN A 25 -14.80 8.30 19.98
N ALA A 26 -14.68 7.22 19.23
CA ALA A 26 -15.41 5.99 19.54
C ALA A 26 -14.44 4.94 20.09
N SER A 27 -14.72 4.52 21.31
CA SER A 27 -14.10 3.40 22.01
C SER A 27 -14.99 2.16 21.84
N THR A 28 -14.33 0.98 21.76
CA THR A 28 -14.84 -0.40 21.87
C THR A 28 -15.58 -0.98 20.68
N ALA A 29 -14.88 -1.93 20.02
CA ALA A 29 -15.45 -2.85 19.07
C ALA A 29 -16.20 -3.97 19.79
N ASP A 30 -17.49 -4.05 19.55
CA ASP A 30 -18.32 -5.23 19.83
C ASP A 30 -18.47 -6.01 18.52
N SER A 31 -18.09 -7.29 18.54
CA SER A 31 -18.09 -8.17 17.38
C SER A 31 -19.51 -8.64 17.09
N GLN A 32 -20.12 -8.12 16.04
CA GLN A 32 -21.35 -8.67 15.46
C GLN A 32 -21.05 -9.52 14.21
N PRO A 33 -21.87 -10.58 13.93
CA PRO A 33 -21.62 -11.48 12.79
C PRO A 33 -21.83 -10.77 11.45
N ALA A 34 -21.01 -11.12 10.49
CA ALA A 34 -20.97 -10.54 9.15
C ALA A 34 -22.32 -10.72 8.42
N VAL A 35 -23.11 -9.67 8.40
CA VAL A 35 -24.16 -9.46 7.40
C VAL A 35 -23.45 -9.00 6.13
N PHE A 36 -23.87 -9.49 4.96
CA PHE A 36 -23.34 -9.11 3.65
C PHE A 36 -23.00 -7.64 3.62
N GLY A 37 -21.73 -7.33 3.35
CA GLY A 37 -21.17 -5.99 3.47
C GLY A 37 -21.62 -4.96 2.44
N GLY A 38 -22.78 -5.14 1.80
CA GLY A 38 -23.33 -4.21 0.83
C GLY A 38 -23.46 -2.80 1.37
N ASP A 39 -24.06 -2.62 2.51
CA ASP A 39 -24.26 -1.31 3.13
C ASP A 39 -22.91 -0.66 3.50
N VAL A 40 -21.92 -1.46 3.87
CA VAL A 40 -20.59 -0.97 4.28
C VAL A 40 -19.75 -0.56 3.08
N LEU A 41 -19.80 -1.29 1.95
CA LEU A 41 -19.16 -0.88 0.70
C LEU A 41 -19.76 0.40 0.15
N ALA A 42 -21.09 0.57 0.25
CA ALA A 42 -21.78 1.79 -0.15
C ALA A 42 -21.44 3.01 0.73
N SER A 43 -20.95 2.78 1.95
CA SER A 43 -20.60 3.86 2.90
C SER A 43 -19.21 4.44 2.68
N ILE A 44 -18.40 3.92 1.75
CA ILE A 44 -17.06 4.45 1.48
C ILE A 44 -17.18 5.84 0.85
N ASP A 45 -16.71 6.86 1.57
CA ASP A 45 -16.59 8.21 1.03
C ASP A 45 -15.28 8.34 0.22
N TRP A 46 -15.34 8.00 -1.06
CA TRP A 46 -14.21 8.06 -1.98
C TRP A 46 -13.65 9.48 -2.19
N SER A 47 -14.32 10.54 -1.70
CA SER A 47 -13.82 11.92 -1.76
C SER A 47 -12.72 12.19 -0.73
N GLN A 48 -12.57 11.35 0.28
CA GLN A 48 -11.56 11.51 1.31
C GLN A 48 -10.13 11.40 0.75
N PRO A 49 -9.18 12.21 1.24
CA PRO A 49 -7.84 12.31 0.66
C PRO A 49 -7.06 10.97 0.72
N TRP A 50 -7.27 10.16 1.74
CA TRP A 50 -6.59 8.86 1.87
C TRP A 50 -7.06 7.79 0.89
N PHE A 51 -8.26 7.98 0.27
CA PHE A 51 -8.73 7.11 -0.80
C PHE A 51 -8.34 7.61 -2.20
N ALA A 52 -7.75 8.79 -2.34
CA ALA A 52 -7.37 9.34 -3.65
C ALA A 52 -6.56 8.34 -4.50
N PRO A 53 -5.56 7.61 -3.95
CA PRO A 53 -4.80 6.64 -4.71
C PRO A 53 -5.59 5.38 -5.11
N TRP A 54 -6.74 5.14 -4.49
CA TRP A 54 -7.58 3.97 -4.68
C TRP A 54 -8.84 4.25 -5.49
N ARG A 55 -9.21 5.53 -5.65
CA ARG A 55 -10.53 5.93 -6.17
C ARG A 55 -10.80 5.44 -7.57
N GLU A 56 -9.84 5.60 -8.47
CA GLU A 56 -10.04 5.37 -9.91
C GLU A 56 -10.56 3.96 -10.21
N PHE A 57 -10.03 2.95 -9.55
CA PHE A 57 -10.48 1.57 -9.75
C PHE A 57 -11.28 1.00 -8.58
N GLY A 58 -11.11 1.52 -7.37
CA GLY A 58 -11.80 1.06 -6.18
C GLY A 58 -13.28 1.42 -6.16
N GLU A 59 -13.65 2.65 -6.54
CA GLU A 59 -15.03 3.10 -6.57
C GLU A 59 -15.90 2.34 -7.59
N PRO A 60 -15.45 2.11 -8.85
CA PRO A 60 -16.17 1.26 -9.79
C PRO A 60 -16.26 -0.20 -9.31
N THR A 61 -15.22 -0.71 -8.66
CA THR A 61 -15.21 -2.06 -8.12
C THR A 61 -16.19 -2.25 -6.99
N ALA A 62 -16.28 -1.28 -6.07
CA ALA A 62 -17.27 -1.31 -5.00
C ALA A 62 -18.70 -1.32 -5.57
N SER A 63 -18.96 -0.48 -6.58
CA SER A 63 -20.24 -0.45 -7.28
C SER A 63 -20.56 -1.81 -7.94
N LEU A 64 -19.56 -2.44 -8.57
CA LEU A 64 -19.72 -3.75 -9.19
C LEU A 64 -19.94 -4.85 -8.14
N ALA A 65 -19.27 -4.79 -6.98
CA ALA A 65 -19.47 -5.73 -5.90
C ALA A 65 -20.90 -5.68 -5.34
N LEU A 66 -21.46 -4.48 -5.23
CA LEU A 66 -22.85 -4.27 -4.84
C LEU A 66 -23.83 -4.87 -5.87
N GLN A 67 -23.57 -4.67 -7.17
CA GLN A 67 -24.42 -5.22 -8.23
C GLN A 67 -24.36 -6.75 -8.29
N LYS A 68 -23.16 -7.32 -8.15
CA LYS A 68 -22.95 -8.79 -8.19
C LYS A 68 -23.27 -9.48 -6.87
N GLN A 69 -23.42 -8.73 -5.78
CA GLN A 69 -23.49 -9.24 -4.41
C GLN A 69 -22.32 -10.18 -4.07
N SER A 70 -21.15 -9.90 -4.64
CA SER A 70 -19.92 -10.67 -4.44
C SER A 70 -18.68 -9.83 -4.67
N VAL A 71 -17.85 -9.70 -3.64
CA VAL A 71 -16.54 -9.06 -3.71
C VAL A 71 -15.60 -9.85 -4.61
N ALA A 72 -15.59 -11.17 -4.48
CA ALA A 72 -14.73 -12.03 -5.30
C ALA A 72 -15.01 -11.88 -6.81
N GLU A 73 -16.29 -11.88 -7.20
CA GLU A 73 -16.66 -11.71 -8.61
C GLU A 73 -16.32 -10.31 -9.14
N ALA A 74 -16.49 -9.27 -8.34
CA ALA A 74 -16.15 -7.92 -8.74
C ALA A 74 -14.63 -7.77 -8.95
N LEU A 75 -13.82 -8.29 -8.05
CA LEU A 75 -12.37 -8.27 -8.16
C LEU A 75 -11.87 -9.04 -9.41
N ASN A 76 -12.42 -10.21 -9.68
CA ASN A 76 -12.06 -10.96 -10.89
C ASN A 76 -12.44 -10.22 -12.19
N ALA A 77 -13.54 -9.47 -12.19
CA ALA A 77 -13.99 -8.74 -13.38
C ALA A 77 -13.06 -7.56 -13.73
N ILE A 78 -12.44 -6.90 -12.75
CA ILE A 78 -11.47 -5.82 -13.00
C ILE A 78 -10.20 -6.38 -13.62
N GLN A 79 -9.73 -7.50 -13.12
CA GLN A 79 -8.53 -8.15 -13.62
C GLN A 79 -8.65 -8.39 -15.14
N THR A 80 -9.80 -8.87 -15.60
CA THR A 80 -10.08 -9.06 -17.01
C THR A 80 -10.01 -7.74 -17.80
N ASN A 81 -10.52 -6.65 -17.23
CA ASN A 81 -10.53 -5.33 -17.89
C ASN A 81 -9.12 -4.72 -17.99
N LEU A 82 -8.31 -4.85 -16.95
CA LEU A 82 -6.92 -4.37 -16.95
C LEU A 82 -6.07 -5.11 -17.99
N GLN A 83 -6.27 -6.42 -18.14
CA GLN A 83 -5.60 -7.24 -19.16
C GLN A 83 -6.01 -6.86 -20.57
N LEU A 84 -7.30 -6.65 -20.81
CA LEU A 84 -7.81 -6.21 -22.10
C LEU A 84 -7.25 -4.83 -22.46
N GLY A 85 -7.18 -3.90 -21.50
CA GLY A 85 -6.58 -2.59 -21.69
C GLY A 85 -5.11 -2.66 -22.05
N ALA A 86 -4.31 -3.46 -21.34
CA ALA A 86 -2.89 -3.67 -21.61
C ALA A 86 -2.65 -4.35 -22.97
N ALA A 87 -3.46 -5.33 -23.35
CA ALA A 87 -3.38 -6.00 -24.64
C ALA A 87 -3.66 -5.05 -25.81
N VAL A 88 -4.63 -4.14 -25.65
CA VAL A 88 -4.97 -3.12 -26.65
C VAL A 88 -3.85 -2.08 -26.76
N ALA A 89 -3.27 -1.64 -25.64
CA ALA A 89 -2.15 -0.71 -25.62
C ALA A 89 -0.93 -1.29 -26.36
N ASN A 90 -0.53 -2.53 -26.04
CA ASN A 90 0.59 -3.23 -26.68
C ASN A 90 0.38 -3.43 -28.18
N GLN A 91 -0.86 -3.66 -28.62
CA GLN A 91 -1.19 -3.77 -30.05
C GLN A 91 -1.12 -2.41 -30.77
N SER A 92 -1.40 -1.30 -30.08
CA SER A 92 -1.30 0.03 -30.66
C SER A 92 0.17 0.46 -30.81
N GLU A 93 1.03 0.14 -29.86
CA GLU A 93 2.47 0.41 -29.92
C GLU A 93 3.14 -0.43 -31.03
N ALA A 94 2.82 -1.72 -31.13
CA ALA A 94 3.34 -2.58 -32.18
C ALA A 94 2.91 -2.12 -33.59
N LYS A 95 1.71 -1.54 -33.75
CA LYS A 95 1.28 -0.93 -35.01
C LYS A 95 2.01 0.39 -35.33
N HIS A 96 2.33 1.19 -34.31
CA HIS A 96 3.09 2.41 -34.47
C HIS A 96 4.55 2.12 -34.89
N GLU A 97 5.20 1.12 -34.28
CA GLU A 97 6.55 0.68 -34.67
C GLU A 97 6.59 0.08 -36.07
N ALA A 98 5.59 -0.73 -36.44
CA ALA A 98 5.47 -1.28 -37.80
C ALA A 98 5.20 -0.21 -38.87
N SER A 99 4.58 0.90 -38.51
CA SER A 99 4.32 2.05 -39.39
C SER A 99 5.52 2.98 -39.55
N ALA A 100 6.39 3.06 -38.52
CA ALA A 100 7.59 3.88 -38.55
C ALA A 100 8.77 3.21 -39.27
N GLY A 101 8.71 1.91 -39.54
CA GLY A 101 9.76 1.12 -40.20
C GLY A 101 9.69 1.04 -41.73
N SER A 102 8.71 1.73 -42.39
CA SER A 102 8.54 1.61 -43.85
C SER A 102 9.06 2.77 -44.71
N ASP A 103 9.61 3.83 -44.10
CA ASP A 103 10.06 5.02 -44.86
C ASP A 103 11.54 5.39 -44.63
N ASP A 104 12.49 4.45 -44.64
CA ASP A 104 13.90 4.79 -44.80
C ASP A 104 14.77 3.57 -45.25
N ILE A 105 14.58 3.14 -46.52
CA ILE A 105 15.59 2.35 -47.23
C ILE A 105 15.89 3.04 -48.58
N ALA A 106 16.65 4.10 -48.54
CA ALA A 106 17.46 4.50 -49.68
C ALA A 106 18.61 5.39 -49.24
N SER A 107 19.81 4.95 -49.54
CA SER A 107 21.08 5.72 -49.52
C SER A 107 21.92 5.64 -48.24
N ALA A 108 22.93 4.81 -48.27
CA ALA A 108 24.34 5.16 -48.47
C ALA A 108 25.25 3.96 -48.23
N ALA A 109 25.97 3.64 -49.25
CA ALA A 109 27.03 2.62 -49.32
C ALA A 109 28.32 3.06 -48.62
N SER A 110 29.03 2.03 -48.12
CA SER A 110 30.52 1.99 -48.07
C SER A 110 31.28 2.95 -47.14
N VAL A 111 31.91 2.41 -46.12
CA VAL A 111 33.38 2.43 -46.03
C VAL A 111 33.86 1.31 -45.09
N ASN A 112 34.77 0.53 -45.67
CA ASN A 112 35.59 -0.50 -45.09
C ASN A 112 36.73 0.13 -44.27
N THR A 113 37.23 -0.45 -43.18
CA THR A 113 38.66 -0.68 -42.91
C THR A 113 38.93 -1.25 -41.50
N THR A 114 39.28 -2.50 -41.42
CA THR A 114 40.54 -3.12 -40.95
C THR A 114 41.00 -2.95 -39.48
N ARG A 115 41.00 -4.10 -38.72
CA ARG A 115 42.16 -4.82 -38.16
C ARG A 115 42.86 -4.28 -36.90
N ALA A 116 42.84 -5.09 -35.84
CA ALA A 116 43.92 -5.69 -35.05
C ALA A 116 43.31 -6.07 -33.71
N GLY A 117 43.22 -7.25 -33.20
CA GLY A 117 44.16 -8.31 -33.03
C GLY A 117 45.07 -8.12 -31.81
N LEU A 118 44.68 -8.63 -30.62
CA LEU A 118 45.65 -9.13 -29.64
C LEU A 118 44.98 -10.10 -28.65
N ALA A 119 45.65 -11.21 -28.46
CA ALA A 119 45.20 -12.37 -27.71
C ALA A 119 45.72 -12.39 -26.26
N LEU A 120 45.19 -13.35 -25.50
CA LEU A 120 45.73 -14.04 -24.34
C LEU A 120 45.48 -13.44 -22.95
N GLY A 121 44.79 -14.27 -22.17
CA GLY A 121 44.76 -14.22 -20.72
C GLY A 121 43.76 -15.22 -20.13
N ASP A 122 44.14 -16.51 -20.04
CA ASP A 122 43.41 -17.55 -19.29
C ASP A 122 43.24 -17.15 -17.82
N ALA A 123 42.03 -16.98 -17.35
CA ALA A 123 41.72 -16.97 -15.95
C ALA A 123 40.58 -17.99 -15.67
N LYS A 124 40.97 -19.02 -14.92
CA LYS A 124 40.11 -20.09 -14.44
C LYS A 124 38.83 -19.54 -13.76
N ALA A 125 37.70 -19.83 -14.35
CA ALA A 125 36.40 -19.59 -13.73
C ALA A 125 36.16 -20.53 -12.55
N ASN A 126 35.82 -19.95 -11.42
CA ASN A 126 35.41 -20.62 -10.20
C ASN A 126 33.94 -21.12 -10.35
N PRO A 127 33.59 -22.39 -10.02
CA PRO A 127 32.24 -22.92 -10.26
C PRO A 127 31.27 -22.64 -9.09
N ALA A 128 31.12 -21.38 -8.70
CA ALA A 128 30.22 -20.99 -7.60
C ALA A 128 29.19 -19.91 -7.97
N GLU A 129 29.02 -19.58 -9.25
CA GLU A 129 27.96 -18.65 -9.70
C GLU A 129 27.01 -19.34 -10.69
N ARG A 130 26.27 -20.34 -10.15
CA ARG A 130 25.02 -20.80 -10.75
C ARG A 130 23.87 -20.32 -9.88
N THR A 131 23.55 -19.05 -10.02
CA THR A 131 22.29 -18.53 -9.47
C THR A 131 21.66 -17.59 -10.49
N ALA A 132 20.34 -17.79 -10.60
CA ALA A 132 19.40 -16.97 -11.37
C ALA A 132 19.38 -17.21 -12.88
N GLY A 133 19.04 -18.47 -13.26
CA GLY A 133 18.15 -18.63 -14.39
C GLY A 133 16.80 -18.08 -13.99
N THR A 134 16.53 -16.82 -14.31
CA THR A 134 15.17 -16.29 -14.28
C THR A 134 14.43 -16.95 -15.44
N SER A 135 14.00 -18.19 -15.24
CA SER A 135 12.92 -18.76 -16.02
C SER A 135 11.76 -17.79 -15.90
N ASN A 136 11.31 -17.30 -17.01
CA ASN A 136 10.06 -16.56 -17.19
C ASN A 136 8.91 -17.52 -16.84
N GLU A 137 8.82 -17.90 -15.55
CA GLU A 137 7.68 -18.57 -14.97
C GLU A 137 6.59 -17.52 -15.01
N GLN A 138 5.72 -17.62 -16.03
CA GLN A 138 4.51 -16.81 -16.16
C GLN A 138 3.85 -16.81 -14.79
N LEU A 139 3.95 -15.68 -14.08
CA LEU A 139 3.40 -15.50 -12.74
C LEU A 139 1.93 -15.89 -12.81
N LYS A 140 1.57 -17.05 -12.26
CA LYS A 140 0.17 -17.49 -12.23
C LYS A 140 -0.66 -16.39 -11.63
N GLU A 141 -1.61 -15.89 -12.39
CA GLU A 141 -2.49 -14.85 -11.96
C GLU A 141 -3.37 -15.35 -10.81
N VAL A 142 -3.54 -14.55 -9.77
CA VAL A 142 -4.40 -14.95 -8.66
C VAL A 142 -5.87 -14.84 -9.07
N ARG A 143 -6.70 -15.73 -8.51
CA ARG A 143 -8.13 -15.70 -8.68
C ARG A 143 -8.83 -15.55 -7.34
N PHE A 144 -9.73 -14.60 -7.22
CA PHE A 144 -10.55 -14.43 -6.02
C PHE A 144 -11.67 -15.45 -6.02
N VAL A 145 -11.81 -16.19 -4.91
CA VAL A 145 -12.80 -17.26 -4.75
C VAL A 145 -13.58 -17.07 -3.46
N PRO A 146 -14.81 -17.58 -3.35
CA PRO A 146 -15.54 -17.51 -2.07
C PRO A 146 -14.73 -18.09 -0.90
N GLN A 147 -14.86 -17.52 0.29
CA GLN A 147 -14.17 -17.99 1.50
C GLN A 147 -14.39 -19.49 1.77
N SER A 148 -15.56 -20.02 1.41
CA SER A 148 -15.91 -21.45 1.54
C SER A 148 -15.04 -22.39 0.72
N THR A 149 -14.26 -21.85 -0.23
CA THR A 149 -13.30 -22.64 -1.04
C THR A 149 -12.06 -23.04 -0.22
N LEU A 150 -11.75 -22.30 0.86
CA LEU A 150 -10.64 -22.62 1.77
C LEU A 150 -11.01 -23.87 2.59
N PRO A 151 -10.26 -24.98 2.51
CA PRO A 151 -10.51 -26.16 3.31
C PRO A 151 -10.37 -25.88 4.81
N GLU A 152 -11.20 -26.54 5.61
CA GLU A 152 -11.12 -26.41 7.07
C GLU A 152 -9.74 -26.86 7.59
N GLY A 153 -9.16 -26.02 8.47
CA GLY A 153 -7.83 -26.30 9.04
C GLY A 153 -6.64 -25.96 8.17
N GLN A 154 -6.84 -25.60 6.89
CA GLN A 154 -5.75 -25.12 6.03
C GLN A 154 -5.44 -23.66 6.32
N ALA A 155 -4.14 -23.33 6.42
CA ALA A 155 -3.70 -21.95 6.58
C ALA A 155 -3.99 -21.14 5.30
N TYR A 156 -4.55 -19.94 5.44
CA TYR A 156 -4.92 -19.05 4.34
C TYR A 156 -3.76 -18.77 3.37
N GLU A 157 -2.59 -18.42 3.91
CA GLU A 157 -1.41 -18.10 3.11
C GLU A 157 -0.85 -19.32 2.35
N ASP A 158 -0.88 -20.51 2.98
CA ASP A 158 -0.47 -21.76 2.35
C ASP A 158 -1.42 -22.15 1.19
N PHE A 159 -2.72 -21.91 1.38
CA PHE A 159 -3.71 -22.16 0.33
C PHE A 159 -3.46 -21.26 -0.89
N ILE A 160 -3.27 -19.95 -0.68
CA ILE A 160 -3.00 -19.01 -1.77
C ILE A 160 -1.70 -19.38 -2.49
N PHE A 161 -0.65 -19.68 -1.74
CA PHE A 161 0.65 -20.06 -2.30
C PHE A 161 0.56 -21.28 -3.21
N LYS A 162 -0.19 -22.31 -2.78
CA LYS A 162 -0.33 -23.56 -3.53
C LYS A 162 -1.26 -23.47 -4.73
N THR A 163 -2.31 -22.67 -4.63
CA THR A 163 -3.42 -22.70 -5.61
C THR A 163 -3.53 -21.45 -6.47
N ALA A 164 -2.86 -20.35 -6.10
CA ALA A 164 -3.09 -19.01 -6.64
C ALA A 164 -4.56 -18.55 -6.51
N GLN A 165 -5.31 -19.09 -5.55
CA GLN A 165 -6.67 -18.68 -5.25
C GLN A 165 -6.69 -17.90 -3.94
N VAL A 166 -7.36 -16.75 -3.94
CA VAL A 166 -7.50 -15.86 -2.77
C VAL A 166 -8.90 -16.02 -2.20
N PRO A 167 -9.09 -16.76 -1.09
CA PRO A 167 -10.36 -16.87 -0.41
C PRO A 167 -10.85 -15.50 0.06
N THR A 168 -12.06 -15.12 -0.34
CA THR A 168 -12.57 -13.76 -0.24
C THR A 168 -13.95 -13.76 0.40
N ARG A 169 -14.10 -13.03 1.48
CA ARG A 169 -15.39 -12.73 2.14
C ARG A 169 -16.00 -11.47 1.53
N ASP A 170 -17.31 -11.36 1.64
CA ASP A 170 -18.04 -10.19 1.16
C ASP A 170 -18.02 -9.06 2.22
N GLY A 171 -16.86 -8.42 2.38
CA GLY A 171 -16.65 -7.35 3.36
C GLY A 171 -15.51 -6.41 2.98
N LEU A 172 -15.39 -5.27 3.70
CA LEU A 172 -14.39 -4.24 3.44
C LEU A 172 -12.96 -4.76 3.51
N HIS A 173 -12.67 -5.62 4.48
CA HIS A 173 -11.33 -6.16 4.69
C HIS A 173 -10.81 -6.88 3.43
N ASP A 174 -11.58 -7.85 2.92
CA ASP A 174 -11.16 -8.64 1.78
C ASP A 174 -11.31 -7.84 0.47
N PHE A 175 -12.22 -6.87 0.43
CA PHE A 175 -12.33 -5.91 -0.67
C PHE A 175 -11.02 -5.10 -0.82
N PHE A 176 -10.56 -4.44 0.23
CA PHE A 176 -9.31 -3.67 0.18
C PHE A 176 -8.09 -4.57 0.00
N ASN A 177 -8.08 -5.78 0.58
CA ASN A 177 -7.05 -6.77 0.31
C ASN A 177 -6.98 -7.12 -1.20
N GLY A 178 -8.13 -7.32 -1.83
CA GLY A 178 -8.21 -7.58 -3.27
C GLY A 178 -7.71 -6.41 -4.12
N LEU A 179 -8.05 -5.17 -3.75
CA LEU A 179 -7.50 -3.99 -4.43
C LEU A 179 -5.96 -3.93 -4.32
N CYS A 180 -5.39 -4.31 -3.16
CA CYS A 180 -3.93 -4.38 -3.00
C CYS A 180 -3.31 -5.45 -3.92
N TRP A 181 -3.97 -6.60 -4.11
CA TRP A 181 -3.52 -7.63 -5.04
C TRP A 181 -3.48 -7.16 -6.49
N HIS A 182 -4.41 -6.30 -6.90
CA HIS A 182 -4.43 -5.72 -8.24
C HIS A 182 -3.37 -4.64 -8.43
N ARG A 183 -3.19 -3.78 -7.43
CA ARG A 183 -2.29 -2.64 -7.53
C ARG A 183 -0.82 -3.00 -7.34
N PHE A 184 -0.53 -3.95 -6.43
CA PHE A 184 0.81 -4.39 -6.04
C PHE A 184 0.96 -5.91 -6.14
N PRO A 185 0.77 -6.49 -7.33
CA PRO A 185 0.72 -7.94 -7.50
C PRO A 185 2.03 -8.63 -7.15
N LEU A 186 3.18 -8.00 -7.38
CA LEU A 186 4.49 -8.59 -7.09
C LEU A 186 4.75 -8.61 -5.58
N VAL A 187 4.49 -7.51 -4.88
CA VAL A 187 4.64 -7.43 -3.41
C VAL A 187 3.68 -8.38 -2.72
N LYS A 188 2.41 -8.44 -3.11
CA LYS A 188 1.43 -9.37 -2.50
C LYS A 188 1.86 -10.82 -2.65
N ARG A 189 2.40 -11.20 -3.81
CA ARG A 189 2.98 -12.54 -4.01
C ARG A 189 4.22 -12.76 -3.15
N ARG A 190 5.10 -11.77 -3.07
CA ARG A 190 6.30 -11.86 -2.23
C ARG A 190 5.94 -12.05 -0.76
N LEU A 191 4.98 -11.30 -0.24
CA LEU A 191 4.48 -11.46 1.12
C LEU A 191 3.92 -12.86 1.35
N ASN A 192 3.08 -13.35 0.42
CA ASN A 192 2.51 -14.69 0.51
C ASN A 192 3.58 -15.79 0.47
N GLN A 193 4.59 -15.68 -0.42
CA GLN A 193 5.73 -16.62 -0.48
C GLN A 193 6.50 -16.66 0.85
N LEU A 194 6.82 -15.49 1.41
CA LEU A 194 7.54 -15.40 2.67
C LEU A 194 6.71 -15.95 3.84
N GLN A 195 5.40 -15.69 3.88
CA GLN A 195 4.48 -16.24 4.87
C GLN A 195 4.38 -17.77 4.77
N ALA A 196 4.25 -18.30 3.56
CA ALA A 196 4.19 -19.74 3.32
C ALA A 196 5.49 -20.43 3.73
N ALA A 197 6.66 -19.87 3.40
CA ALA A 197 7.95 -20.39 3.79
C ALA A 197 8.13 -20.43 5.32
N GLU A 198 7.71 -19.38 6.03
CA GLU A 198 7.73 -19.36 7.50
C GLU A 198 6.77 -20.39 8.12
N ILE A 199 5.61 -20.62 7.50
CA ILE A 199 4.66 -21.66 7.95
C ILE A 199 5.24 -23.05 7.73
N GLU A 200 5.88 -23.29 6.59
CA GLU A 200 6.53 -24.57 6.28
C GLU A 200 7.68 -24.86 7.27
N ALA A 201 8.53 -23.86 7.53
CA ALA A 201 9.70 -24.01 8.40
C ALA A 201 9.33 -24.19 9.88
N GLN A 202 8.29 -23.55 10.38
CA GLN A 202 7.98 -23.47 11.81
C GLN A 202 6.66 -24.16 12.20
N GLY A 203 5.84 -24.55 11.22
CA GLY A 203 4.47 -25.01 11.41
C GLY A 203 3.51 -23.86 11.84
N VAL A 204 2.24 -24.21 11.94
CA VAL A 204 1.22 -23.30 12.48
C VAL A 204 1.33 -23.30 14.01
N ARG A 205 2.04 -22.33 14.58
CA ARG A 205 2.21 -22.16 16.03
C ARG A 205 1.24 -21.14 16.58
N ALA A 206 0.90 -21.27 17.86
CA ALA A 206 0.08 -20.28 18.59
C ALA A 206 0.77 -18.90 18.66
N THR A 207 2.12 -18.86 18.69
CA THR A 207 2.89 -17.60 18.68
C THR A 207 3.64 -17.49 17.35
N ARG A 208 3.44 -16.39 16.62
CA ARG A 208 4.14 -16.06 15.36
C ARG A 208 5.59 -15.68 15.67
N GLY A 209 6.51 -16.05 14.78
CA GLY A 209 7.89 -15.56 14.83
C GLY A 209 7.99 -14.09 14.38
N PRO A 210 9.13 -13.41 14.66
CA PRO A 210 9.31 -11.98 14.38
C PRO A 210 9.13 -11.63 12.90
N VAL A 211 9.53 -12.51 11.99
CA VAL A 211 9.36 -12.30 10.54
C VAL A 211 7.87 -12.36 10.17
N ARG A 212 7.13 -13.36 10.66
CA ARG A 212 5.68 -13.47 10.40
C ARG A 212 4.90 -12.30 10.98
N ASP A 213 5.25 -11.83 12.17
CA ASP A 213 4.65 -10.62 12.76
C ASP A 213 4.90 -9.39 11.86
N ALA A 214 6.14 -9.24 11.36
CA ALA A 214 6.49 -8.14 10.49
C ALA A 214 5.78 -8.21 9.14
N LEU A 215 5.66 -9.40 8.55
CA LEU A 215 4.91 -9.62 7.30
C LEU A 215 3.42 -9.30 7.46
N THR A 216 2.79 -9.75 8.56
CA THR A 216 1.39 -9.43 8.86
C THR A 216 1.22 -7.92 9.04
N LEU A 217 2.14 -7.27 9.79
CA LEU A 217 2.10 -5.83 10.00
C LEU A 217 2.24 -5.06 8.68
N PHE A 218 3.10 -5.55 7.77
CA PHE A 218 3.29 -4.98 6.44
C PHE A 218 1.98 -5.07 5.64
N ASP A 219 1.40 -6.24 5.55
CA ASP A 219 0.20 -6.49 4.75
C ASP A 219 -1.03 -5.76 5.25
N GLU A 220 -1.17 -5.61 6.57
CA GLU A 220 -2.36 -5.03 7.18
C GLU A 220 -2.27 -3.53 7.46
N ASN A 221 -1.11 -3.00 7.85
CA ASN A 221 -1.04 -1.66 8.44
C ASN A 221 0.08 -0.77 7.89
N VAL A 222 0.77 -1.18 6.83
CA VAL A 222 1.90 -0.39 6.33
C VAL A 222 1.46 0.84 5.54
N VAL A 223 2.23 1.91 5.72
CA VAL A 223 2.24 3.12 4.89
C VAL A 223 3.59 3.16 4.19
N LEU A 224 3.62 3.02 2.88
CA LEU A 224 4.82 3.27 2.09
C LEU A 224 5.04 4.77 2.02
N MET A 225 6.22 5.24 2.42
CA MET A 225 6.52 6.67 2.45
C MET A 225 7.86 6.97 1.77
N HIS A 226 7.78 7.77 0.72
CA HIS A 226 8.91 8.47 0.14
C HIS A 226 8.86 9.92 0.62
N ALA A 227 9.94 10.39 1.27
CA ALA A 227 9.93 11.70 1.92
C ALA A 227 11.35 12.28 2.01
N PRO A 228 11.49 13.62 2.08
CA PRO A 228 12.74 14.28 2.40
C PRO A 228 13.32 13.76 3.73
N ASP A 229 14.65 13.74 3.85
CA ASP A 229 15.34 13.21 5.03
C ASP A 229 14.96 13.93 6.32
N GLU A 230 14.64 15.23 6.26
CA GLU A 230 14.21 16.00 7.43
C GLU A 230 12.85 15.55 7.96
N VAL A 231 11.89 15.25 7.06
CA VAL A 231 10.58 14.70 7.42
C VAL A 231 10.75 13.31 8.02
N TRP A 232 11.61 12.49 7.42
CA TRP A 232 11.93 11.16 7.94
C TRP A 232 12.57 11.22 9.34
N ALA A 233 13.53 12.11 9.55
CA ALA A 233 14.18 12.30 10.86
C ALA A 233 13.19 12.74 11.94
N ALA A 234 12.27 13.67 11.64
CA ALA A 234 11.22 14.09 12.55
C ALA A 234 10.27 12.94 12.91
N LEU A 235 9.88 12.10 11.93
CA LEU A 235 9.06 10.90 12.17
C LEU A 235 9.78 9.91 13.09
N GLN A 236 11.05 9.59 12.83
CA GLN A 236 11.84 8.68 13.65
C GLN A 236 12.04 9.19 15.09
N ALA A 237 12.18 10.51 15.25
CA ALA A 237 12.26 11.14 16.56
C ALA A 237 10.90 11.17 17.28
N ARG A 238 9.79 10.97 16.56
CA ARG A 238 8.41 11.22 17.01
C ARG A 238 8.23 12.64 17.51
N ASP A 239 8.91 13.57 16.86
CA ASP A 239 8.73 14.99 17.07
C ASP A 239 7.54 15.46 16.23
N TRP A 240 6.35 15.24 16.78
CA TRP A 240 5.09 15.43 16.07
C TRP A 240 4.83 16.90 15.70
N LEU A 241 5.28 17.84 16.54
CA LEU A 241 5.14 19.26 16.24
C LEU A 241 6.06 19.66 15.11
N LYS A 242 7.33 19.21 15.16
CA LYS A 242 8.24 19.42 14.03
C LYS A 242 7.69 18.79 12.75
N LEU A 243 7.24 17.53 12.83
CA LEU A 243 6.77 16.76 11.67
C LEU A 243 5.56 17.39 10.97
N PHE A 244 4.53 17.78 11.74
CA PHE A 244 3.24 18.18 11.17
C PHE A 244 2.98 19.69 11.16
N VAL A 245 3.72 20.46 11.98
CA VAL A 245 3.54 21.91 12.10
C VAL A 245 4.71 22.64 11.45
N ASP A 246 5.94 22.40 11.93
CA ASP A 246 7.11 23.16 11.46
C ASP A 246 7.50 22.76 10.02
N LEU A 247 7.40 21.45 9.70
CA LEU A 247 7.68 20.89 8.37
C LEU A 247 6.42 20.76 7.49
N ARG A 248 5.34 21.45 7.83
CA ARG A 248 4.04 21.32 7.14
C ARG A 248 4.14 21.53 5.63
N GLU A 249 4.94 22.49 5.19
CA GLU A 249 5.15 22.76 3.77
C GLU A 249 5.92 21.65 3.06
N GLN A 250 6.77 20.90 3.77
CA GLN A 250 7.54 19.80 3.20
C GLN A 250 6.65 18.60 2.80
N TRP A 251 5.43 18.51 3.34
CA TRP A 251 4.50 17.44 3.00
C TRP A 251 4.06 17.45 1.53
N GLN A 252 4.21 18.55 0.81
CA GLN A 252 4.02 18.59 -0.65
C GLN A 252 5.03 17.71 -1.42
N HIS A 253 6.17 17.40 -0.80
CA HIS A 253 7.22 16.54 -1.35
C HIS A 253 7.16 15.11 -0.78
N VAL A 254 6.17 14.81 0.03
CA VAL A 254 5.96 13.48 0.60
C VAL A 254 4.98 12.71 -0.27
N HIS A 255 5.41 11.54 -0.75
CA HIS A 255 4.51 10.61 -1.42
C HIS A 255 4.17 9.46 -0.47
N LEU A 256 2.87 9.21 -0.32
CA LEU A 256 2.34 8.18 0.57
C LEU A 256 1.45 7.21 -0.21
N VAL A 257 1.64 5.92 0.07
CA VAL A 257 0.70 4.88 -0.33
C VAL A 257 0.28 4.09 0.91
N LEU A 258 -1.00 4.11 1.23
CA LEU A 258 -1.57 3.24 2.25
C LEU A 258 -1.69 1.84 1.67
N PHE A 259 -0.63 1.03 1.84
CA PHE A 259 -0.62 -0.34 1.34
C PHE A 259 -1.41 -1.27 2.24
N GLY A 260 -1.33 -1.08 3.56
CA GLY A 260 -1.98 -1.93 4.55
C GLY A 260 -3.51 -1.92 4.42
N HIS A 261 -4.08 -3.03 3.93
CA HIS A 261 -5.51 -3.13 3.63
C HIS A 261 -6.42 -2.94 4.86
N ALA A 262 -6.00 -3.43 6.04
CA ALA A 262 -6.76 -3.20 7.28
C ALA A 262 -6.65 -1.74 7.77
N LEU A 263 -5.57 -1.03 7.45
CA LEU A 263 -5.47 0.40 7.71
C LEU A 263 -6.45 1.19 6.83
N VAL A 264 -6.54 0.84 5.54
CA VAL A 264 -7.47 1.47 4.59
C VAL A 264 -8.93 1.21 5.01
N GLU A 265 -9.24 -0.03 5.43
CA GLU A 265 -10.54 -0.40 5.98
C GLU A 265 -10.93 0.49 7.19
N LYS A 266 -10.04 0.68 8.16
CA LYS A 266 -10.29 1.55 9.34
C LYS A 266 -10.62 2.99 8.96
N LEU A 267 -10.09 3.46 7.84
CA LEU A 267 -10.30 4.83 7.36
C LEU A 267 -11.65 5.03 6.65
N VAL A 268 -12.44 3.99 6.47
CA VAL A 268 -13.87 4.12 6.08
C VAL A 268 -14.66 4.81 7.21
N THR A 269 -14.32 4.50 8.46
CA THR A 269 -14.90 5.17 9.64
C THR A 269 -13.76 5.76 10.48
N PRO A 270 -13.21 6.93 10.08
CA PRO A 270 -11.96 7.44 10.62
C PRO A 270 -12.11 7.92 12.06
N TYR A 271 -11.09 7.63 12.88
CA TYR A 271 -10.93 8.15 14.24
C TYR A 271 -9.49 8.59 14.49
N LYS A 272 -9.30 9.59 15.35
CA LYS A 272 -8.06 10.34 15.52
C LYS A 272 -6.82 9.46 15.79
N SER A 273 -6.97 8.35 16.51
CA SER A 273 -5.84 7.51 16.93
C SER A 273 -5.47 6.40 15.95
N ILE A 274 -6.06 6.38 14.73
CA ILE A 274 -5.61 5.45 13.69
C ILE A 274 -4.13 5.67 13.41
N THR A 275 -3.35 4.61 13.57
CA THR A 275 -1.89 4.63 13.38
C THR A 275 -1.50 3.64 12.31
N GLY A 276 -0.84 4.13 11.28
CA GLY A 276 -0.14 3.32 10.29
C GLY A 276 1.30 3.02 10.72
N HIS A 277 1.96 2.10 10.02
CA HIS A 277 3.35 1.73 10.24
C HIS A 277 4.14 2.07 8.98
N VAL A 278 4.92 3.14 9.05
CA VAL A 278 5.64 3.65 7.89
C VAL A 278 6.82 2.75 7.56
N TYR A 279 6.86 2.32 6.30
CA TYR A 279 8.00 1.67 5.66
C TYR A 279 8.64 2.68 4.70
N ARG A 280 9.93 2.96 4.90
CA ARG A 280 10.63 3.95 4.08
C ARG A 280 10.89 3.41 2.69
N VAL A 281 10.43 4.14 1.68
CA VAL A 281 10.79 3.92 0.27
C VAL A 281 12.13 4.61 -0.01
N SER A 282 13.02 3.95 -0.76
CA SER A 282 14.31 4.53 -1.16
C SER A 282 14.12 5.78 -2.00
N ASN A 283 15.01 6.77 -1.81
CA ASN A 283 15.01 7.98 -2.64
C ASN A 283 15.44 7.72 -4.10
N GLU A 284 15.94 6.51 -4.39
CA GLU A 284 16.32 6.09 -5.76
C GLU A 284 15.12 5.59 -6.58
N VAL A 285 13.99 5.31 -5.92
CA VAL A 285 12.78 4.83 -6.57
C VAL A 285 11.87 6.00 -6.89
N ASN A 286 11.39 6.08 -8.13
CA ASN A 286 10.34 7.02 -8.46
C ASN A 286 9.03 6.58 -7.78
N PRO A 287 8.53 7.29 -6.76
CA PRO A 287 7.37 6.84 -5.99
C PRO A 287 6.04 6.99 -6.77
N TYR A 288 6.07 7.68 -7.92
CA TYR A 288 4.91 7.87 -8.80
C TYR A 288 4.82 6.78 -9.87
N ASP A 289 5.87 5.96 -10.03
CA ASP A 289 5.86 4.78 -10.87
C ASP A 289 5.52 3.56 -10.01
N GLU A 290 4.25 3.16 -10.01
CA GLU A 290 3.76 2.06 -9.19
C GLU A 290 4.41 0.72 -9.55
N ALA A 291 4.70 0.49 -10.82
CA ALA A 291 5.34 -0.74 -11.27
C ALA A 291 6.80 -0.81 -10.77
N ALA A 292 7.52 0.31 -10.84
CA ALA A 292 8.88 0.40 -10.29
C ALA A 292 8.87 0.25 -8.76
N LEU A 293 7.89 0.83 -8.07
CA LEU A 293 7.73 0.69 -6.62
C LEU A 293 7.42 -0.76 -6.23
N ASP A 294 6.50 -1.42 -6.93
CA ASP A 294 6.14 -2.83 -6.68
C ASP A 294 7.36 -3.74 -6.89
N ALA A 295 8.10 -3.56 -7.99
CA ALA A 295 9.31 -4.32 -8.29
C ALA A 295 10.44 -4.10 -7.27
N TRP A 296 10.65 -2.84 -6.84
CA TRP A 296 11.66 -2.52 -5.82
C TRP A 296 11.32 -3.16 -4.47
N LEU A 297 10.06 -3.09 -4.03
CA LEU A 297 9.61 -3.67 -2.77
C LEU A 297 9.89 -5.17 -2.71
N VAL A 298 9.72 -5.91 -3.81
CA VAL A 298 10.04 -7.36 -3.86
C VAL A 298 11.49 -7.63 -3.48
N GLN A 299 12.41 -6.78 -3.96
CA GLN A 299 13.83 -6.91 -3.66
C GLN A 299 14.18 -6.46 -2.23
N ASP A 300 13.51 -5.43 -1.74
CA ASP A 300 13.78 -4.84 -0.44
C ASP A 300 13.17 -5.62 0.74
N LEU A 301 12.09 -6.38 0.51
CA LEU A 301 11.43 -7.22 1.51
C LEU A 301 12.21 -8.51 1.78
N GLN A 302 13.34 -8.37 2.49
CA GLN A 302 14.18 -9.48 2.91
C GLN A 302 13.83 -9.93 4.34
N PRO A 303 13.81 -11.25 4.64
CA PRO A 303 13.51 -11.76 5.98
C PRO A 303 14.38 -11.16 7.09
N ALA A 304 15.68 -10.96 6.82
CA ALA A 304 16.60 -10.35 7.77
C ALA A 304 16.23 -8.90 8.11
N LYS A 305 15.81 -8.11 7.10
CA LYS A 305 15.33 -6.73 7.30
C LYS A 305 14.00 -6.72 8.05
N LEU A 306 13.07 -7.58 7.66
CA LEU A 306 11.75 -7.69 8.28
C LEU A 306 11.84 -8.09 9.77
N ALA A 307 12.77 -8.96 10.12
CA ALA A 307 13.00 -9.38 11.51
C ALA A 307 13.37 -8.19 12.44
N THR A 308 13.94 -7.11 11.89
CA THR A 308 14.24 -5.87 12.65
C THR A 308 13.01 -5.00 12.89
N LYS A 309 11.85 -5.33 12.28
CA LYS A 309 10.62 -4.53 12.29
C LYS A 309 10.88 -3.08 11.85
N PRO A 310 11.27 -2.84 10.58
CA PRO A 310 11.73 -1.55 10.07
C PRO A 310 10.57 -0.59 9.83
N TYR A 311 9.79 -0.32 10.86
CA TYR A 311 8.59 0.48 10.79
C TYR A 311 8.60 1.61 11.82
N GLU A 312 8.12 2.79 11.41
CA GLU A 312 7.86 3.89 12.34
C GLU A 312 6.35 4.16 12.43
N PRO A 313 5.79 4.32 13.62
CA PRO A 313 4.36 4.62 13.78
C PRO A 313 4.05 6.02 13.27
N LEU A 314 2.91 6.15 12.58
CA LEU A 314 2.39 7.42 12.06
C LEU A 314 0.91 7.53 12.38
N PRO A 315 0.48 8.46 13.24
CA PRO A 315 -0.93 8.82 13.38
C PRO A 315 -1.43 9.46 12.08
N VAL A 316 -2.15 8.68 11.26
CA VAL A 316 -2.41 9.08 9.85
C VAL A 316 -3.30 10.31 9.71
N LEU A 317 -4.20 10.57 10.65
CA LEU A 317 -4.99 11.80 10.63
C LEU A 317 -4.20 13.05 11.06
N GLY A 318 -2.93 12.89 11.46
CA GLY A 318 -1.98 13.98 11.61
C GLY A 318 -1.47 14.54 10.28
N ILE A 319 -1.55 13.76 9.19
CA ILE A 319 -1.08 14.19 7.87
C ILE A 319 -1.82 15.46 7.44
N PRO A 320 -1.10 16.53 7.07
CA PRO A 320 -1.71 17.80 6.68
C PRO A 320 -2.82 17.65 5.64
N GLY A 321 -3.98 18.24 5.91
CA GLY A 321 -5.14 18.19 5.01
C GLY A 321 -6.01 16.93 5.10
N TRP A 322 -5.62 15.93 5.90
CA TRP A 322 -6.42 14.71 6.07
C TRP A 322 -7.56 14.85 7.09
N CYS A 323 -7.46 15.78 8.00
CA CYS A 323 -8.51 16.12 8.96
C CYS A 323 -8.56 17.63 9.14
N ALA A 324 -9.76 18.23 9.07
CA ALA A 324 -9.90 19.68 9.22
C ALA A 324 -9.31 20.19 10.55
N ALA A 325 -9.46 19.41 11.64
CA ALA A 325 -8.96 19.77 12.94
C ALA A 325 -7.41 19.83 13.02
N ASN A 326 -6.69 19.16 12.10
CA ASN A 326 -5.22 19.15 12.10
C ASN A 326 -4.60 20.44 11.49
N ALA A 327 -5.43 21.40 11.08
CA ALA A 327 -4.96 22.75 10.80
C ALA A 327 -4.44 23.45 12.06
N GLU A 328 -4.99 23.10 13.22
CA GLU A 328 -4.69 23.71 14.49
C GLU A 328 -3.58 22.97 15.24
N ARG A 329 -2.61 23.71 15.78
CA ARG A 329 -1.48 23.15 16.55
C ARG A 329 -1.94 22.28 17.73
N VAL A 330 -3.01 22.67 18.42
CA VAL A 330 -3.58 21.96 19.57
C VAL A 330 -4.02 20.52 19.24
N PHE A 331 -4.30 20.22 17.97
CA PHE A 331 -4.61 18.86 17.53
C PHE A 331 -3.49 17.88 17.87
N TYR A 332 -2.24 18.31 17.75
CA TYR A 332 -1.04 17.49 17.95
C TYR A 332 -0.56 17.42 19.41
N GLU A 333 -1.20 18.14 20.33
CA GLU A 333 -0.88 18.13 21.75
C GLU A 333 -1.53 16.95 22.52
N ASP A 334 -2.37 16.17 21.83
CA ASP A 334 -3.01 14.97 22.40
C ASP A 334 -1.98 13.82 22.54
N VAL A 335 -1.40 13.71 23.74
CA VAL A 335 -0.37 12.71 24.06
C VAL A 335 -0.87 11.24 24.01
N ASN A 336 -2.18 11.00 23.97
CA ASN A 336 -2.73 9.66 23.79
C ASN A 336 -2.61 9.18 22.34
N VAL A 337 -2.55 10.12 21.41
CA VAL A 337 -2.39 9.87 19.97
C VAL A 337 -0.94 10.13 19.55
N PHE A 338 -0.44 11.33 19.80
CA PHE A 338 0.88 11.79 19.42
C PHE A 338 1.89 11.49 20.53
N ARG A 339 2.18 10.21 20.74
CA ARG A 339 3.04 9.72 21.80
C ARG A 339 4.51 9.98 21.49
N PRO A 340 5.28 10.60 22.41
CA PRO A 340 6.71 10.78 22.21
C PRO A 340 7.45 9.43 22.16
N LYS A 341 8.65 9.45 21.62
CA LYS A 341 9.54 8.29 21.66
C LYS A 341 9.88 7.95 23.12
N ARG A 342 9.73 6.68 23.48
CA ARG A 342 10.13 6.22 24.82
C ARG A 342 11.65 6.32 24.94
N GLU A 343 12.14 6.95 25.99
CA GLU A 343 13.55 6.89 26.33
C GLU A 343 13.93 5.45 26.69
N THR A 344 14.88 4.89 25.97
CA THR A 344 15.47 3.60 26.35
C THR A 344 16.45 3.88 27.49
N VAL A 345 16.00 3.68 28.73
CA VAL A 345 16.92 3.66 29.89
C VAL A 345 17.88 2.48 29.67
N PRO A 346 19.19 2.72 29.61
CA PRO A 346 20.16 1.62 29.52
C PRO A 346 19.93 0.68 30.70
N LYS A 347 19.76 -0.61 30.43
CA LYS A 347 19.75 -1.62 31.50
C LYS A 347 21.11 -1.55 32.18
N THR A 348 21.16 -0.90 33.33
CA THR A 348 22.32 -0.96 34.24
C THR A 348 22.57 -2.45 34.51
N SER A 349 23.72 -2.94 34.06
CA SER A 349 24.20 -4.28 34.40
C SER A 349 24.24 -4.38 35.92
N LYS A 350 23.38 -5.23 36.48
CA LYS A 350 23.52 -5.61 37.91
C LYS A 350 24.91 -6.25 38.06
N GLN A 351 25.86 -5.54 38.66
CA GLN A 351 27.08 -6.15 39.14
C GLN A 351 26.69 -7.22 40.17
N PRO A 352 27.24 -8.44 40.09
CA PRO A 352 27.04 -9.42 41.14
C PRO A 352 27.72 -8.87 42.43
N LEU A 353 26.92 -8.74 43.50
CA LEU A 353 27.44 -8.53 44.85
C LEU A 353 28.36 -9.70 45.18
N GLY A 354 29.67 -9.44 45.18
CA GLY A 354 30.65 -10.37 45.73
C GLY A 354 30.44 -10.47 47.23
N PHE A 355 30.07 -11.66 47.65
CA PHE A 355 30.19 -12.03 49.08
C PHE A 355 31.67 -12.31 49.38
N ALA A 356 32.24 -11.52 50.32
CA ALA A 356 33.47 -11.78 50.98
C ALA A 356 33.21 -12.72 52.18
#